data_5aacefa9646c4cf8ac810483d041788f
#
_entry.id   5aacefa9646c4cf8ac810483d041788f
#
_cell.length_a   1.000
_cell.length_b   1.000
_cell.length_c   1.000
_cell.angle_alpha   90.00
_cell.angle_beta   90.00
_cell.angle_gamma   90.00
#
_symmetry.space_group_name_H-M   'P 1'
#
loop_
_entity.id
_entity.type
_entity.pdbx_description
1 polymer ?
#
loop_
_entity_poly.entity_id
_entity_poly.type
_entity_poly.pdbx_seq_one_letter_code
_entity_poly.pdbx_strand_id
1 'polypeptide(L)'
;QAIEAKEHVKVLDENQTLATITLQNYFRLYDKLSGMTGTAMTEDAEFRQIYKLPVFSIPPNKPVIRDDRNDLIYKTVDAKFNAVANDIAERHANGQPCLIGTVSIETSEKLSRLLDKRGIKHETLNAKNHEREAHIIAQAGRVGAVTIATNMAGRGTDIILGGNPDVLAQDIIRLDGFDPDAPEFDEDGNKNDLFASQDERDKAFKLAKKTCDKEQKEVLEAGGLCVCLLYT
;
A
#
# COMPACT_ATOMS: atom_id res chain seq x y z
N GLN A 1 -1.20 2.56 -36.75
CA GLN A 1 -2.55 2.74 -37.33
C GLN A 1 -2.85 1.72 -38.44
N ALA A 2 -2.01 1.62 -39.53
CA ALA A 2 -2.26 0.69 -40.65
C ALA A 2 -2.27 -0.78 -40.22
N ILE A 3 -1.40 -1.19 -39.31
CA ILE A 3 -1.36 -2.56 -38.76
C ILE A 3 -2.57 -2.81 -37.86
N GLU A 4 -2.91 -1.86 -37.01
CA GLU A 4 -4.07 -1.93 -36.12
C GLU A 4 -5.37 -2.08 -36.92
N ALA A 5 -5.51 -1.29 -37.99
CA ALA A 5 -6.65 -1.39 -38.88
C ALA A 5 -6.71 -2.73 -39.60
N LYS A 6 -5.56 -3.28 -40.06
CA LYS A 6 -5.47 -4.60 -40.71
C LYS A 6 -5.85 -5.74 -39.76
N GLU A 7 -5.41 -5.64 -38.48
CA GLU A 7 -5.68 -6.70 -37.50
C GLU A 7 -7.02 -6.50 -36.76
N HIS A 8 -7.86 -5.55 -37.22
CA HIS A 8 -9.18 -5.25 -36.65
C HIS A 8 -9.20 -4.94 -35.15
N VAL A 9 -8.11 -4.36 -34.64
CA VAL A 9 -8.04 -3.84 -33.27
C VAL A 9 -8.34 -2.33 -33.25
N LYS A 10 -8.70 -1.80 -32.09
CA LYS A 10 -8.98 -0.36 -31.95
C LYS A 10 -7.75 0.44 -32.36
N VAL A 11 -7.91 1.29 -33.38
CA VAL A 11 -6.87 2.24 -33.79
C VAL A 11 -6.70 3.28 -32.67
N LEU A 12 -5.48 3.41 -32.15
CA LEU A 12 -5.14 4.41 -31.15
C LEU A 12 -4.63 5.68 -31.79
N ASP A 13 -4.85 6.81 -31.12
CA ASP A 13 -4.31 8.11 -31.55
C ASP A 13 -2.78 8.07 -31.54
N GLU A 14 -2.18 8.65 -32.57
CA GLU A 14 -0.73 8.71 -32.69
C GLU A 14 -0.20 9.93 -31.95
N ASN A 15 0.63 9.69 -30.95
CA ASN A 15 1.27 10.74 -30.17
C ASN A 15 2.64 11.08 -30.78
N GLN A 16 2.84 12.34 -31.15
CA GLN A 16 4.15 12.82 -31.58
C GLN A 16 4.84 13.56 -30.43
N THR A 17 6.02 13.07 -30.03
CA THR A 17 6.86 13.78 -29.04
C THR A 17 7.46 15.01 -29.72
N LEU A 18 7.03 16.21 -29.30
CA LEU A 18 7.51 17.48 -29.83
C LEU A 18 8.83 17.94 -29.18
N ALA A 19 9.00 17.62 -27.90
CA ALA A 19 10.20 17.99 -27.13
C ALA A 19 10.37 17.08 -25.92
N THR A 20 11.59 17.00 -25.39
CA THR A 20 11.91 16.33 -24.13
C THR A 20 12.59 17.32 -23.18
N ILE A 21 12.33 17.13 -21.87
CA ILE A 21 12.95 17.92 -20.81
C ILE A 21 13.41 16.98 -19.69
N THR A 22 14.53 17.27 -19.05
CA THR A 22 14.95 16.52 -17.85
C THR A 22 14.09 16.93 -16.66
N LEU A 23 13.92 16.04 -15.68
CA LEU A 23 13.20 16.35 -14.45
C LEU A 23 13.80 17.55 -13.71
N GLN A 24 15.14 17.65 -13.69
CA GLN A 24 15.84 18.76 -13.07
C GLN A 24 15.44 20.12 -13.72
N ASN A 25 15.43 20.18 -15.04
CA ASN A 25 15.03 21.39 -15.74
C ASN A 25 13.54 21.68 -15.60
N TYR A 26 12.71 20.65 -15.62
CA TYR A 26 11.26 20.78 -15.42
C TYR A 26 10.93 21.40 -14.06
N PHE A 27 11.49 20.87 -12.96
CA PHE A 27 11.22 21.42 -11.63
C PHE A 27 11.81 22.80 -11.40
N ARG A 28 12.85 23.18 -12.14
CA ARG A 28 13.41 24.55 -12.10
C ARG A 28 12.52 25.61 -12.76
N LEU A 29 11.47 25.23 -13.47
CA LEU A 29 10.49 26.16 -14.03
C LEU A 29 9.54 26.75 -12.98
N TYR A 30 9.49 26.18 -11.78
CA TYR A 30 8.61 26.65 -10.71
C TYR A 30 9.31 27.73 -9.88
N ASP A 31 8.64 28.87 -9.68
CA ASP A 31 9.13 29.97 -8.83
C ASP A 31 9.20 29.55 -7.37
N LYS A 32 8.24 28.70 -6.92
CA LYS A 32 8.20 28.12 -5.58
C LYS A 32 8.22 26.59 -5.70
N LEU A 33 9.26 26.01 -5.16
CA LEU A 33 9.44 24.56 -5.14
C LEU A 33 9.72 24.11 -3.69
N SER A 34 9.01 23.10 -3.24
CA SER A 34 9.27 22.44 -1.96
C SER A 34 8.84 20.98 -2.04
N GLY A 35 9.34 20.17 -1.11
CA GLY A 35 9.00 18.74 -1.03
C GLY A 35 9.23 18.21 0.36
N MET A 36 8.75 17.01 0.61
CA MET A 36 8.93 16.28 1.86
C MET A 36 9.31 14.84 1.57
N THR A 37 10.30 14.33 2.31
CA THR A 37 10.71 12.93 2.25
C THR A 37 11.46 12.56 3.52
N GLY A 38 11.46 11.29 3.90
CA GLY A 38 12.24 10.78 5.03
C GLY A 38 13.75 10.66 4.78
N THR A 39 14.21 10.84 3.54
CA THR A 39 15.59 10.52 3.10
C THR A 39 16.31 11.67 2.39
N ALA A 40 15.84 12.91 2.51
CA ALA A 40 16.44 14.04 1.79
C ALA A 40 17.80 14.48 2.32
N MET A 41 18.11 14.25 3.59
CA MET A 41 19.31 14.78 4.23
C MET A 41 20.62 14.25 3.59
N THR A 42 20.63 13.01 3.14
CA THR A 42 21.78 12.42 2.44
C THR A 42 22.11 13.14 1.13
N GLU A 43 21.10 13.73 0.50
CA GLU A 43 21.19 14.41 -0.81
C GLU A 43 21.12 15.95 -0.68
N ASP A 44 21.34 16.52 0.51
CA ASP A 44 21.27 17.98 0.73
C ASP A 44 22.18 18.76 -0.22
N ALA A 45 23.39 18.24 -0.50
CA ALA A 45 24.32 18.86 -1.43
C ALA A 45 23.76 18.97 -2.85
N GLU A 46 23.11 17.90 -3.34
CA GLU A 46 22.48 17.87 -4.66
C GLU A 46 21.28 18.82 -4.72
N PHE A 47 20.41 18.82 -3.70
CA PHE A 47 19.27 19.73 -3.63
C PHE A 47 19.72 21.20 -3.65
N ARG A 48 20.77 21.55 -2.94
CA ARG A 48 21.34 22.92 -2.96
C ARG A 48 21.94 23.26 -4.31
N GLN A 49 22.67 22.34 -4.92
CA GLN A 49 23.35 22.59 -6.19
C GLN A 49 22.36 22.76 -7.34
N ILE A 50 21.41 21.85 -7.49
CA ILE A 50 20.50 21.78 -8.65
C ILE A 50 19.30 22.73 -8.47
N TYR A 51 18.63 22.66 -7.32
CA TYR A 51 17.34 23.34 -7.11
C TYR A 51 17.44 24.57 -6.21
N LYS A 52 18.62 24.85 -5.62
CA LYS A 52 18.83 25.90 -4.63
C LYS A 52 17.96 25.75 -3.37
N LEU A 53 17.57 24.53 -3.06
CA LEU A 53 16.74 24.17 -1.92
C LEU A 53 17.61 23.65 -0.77
N PRO A 54 17.54 24.27 0.42
CA PRO A 54 18.14 23.69 1.63
C PRO A 54 17.25 22.56 2.17
N VAL A 55 17.86 21.52 2.73
CA VAL A 55 17.16 20.46 3.43
C VAL A 55 17.12 20.76 4.91
N PHE A 56 15.95 20.66 5.52
CA PHE A 56 15.74 20.82 6.97
C PHE A 56 15.17 19.55 7.56
N SER A 57 15.81 19.07 8.62
CA SER A 57 15.30 17.95 9.40
C SER A 57 14.29 18.46 10.42
N ILE A 58 13.07 17.95 10.36
CA ILE A 58 12.01 18.25 11.32
C ILE A 58 11.99 17.11 12.34
N PRO A 59 12.21 17.39 13.63
CA PRO A 59 12.24 16.33 14.64
C PRO A 59 10.85 15.67 14.79
N PRO A 60 10.80 14.36 15.11
CA PRO A 60 9.55 13.67 15.39
C PRO A 60 8.77 14.30 16.55
N ASN A 61 7.44 14.33 16.45
CA ASN A 61 6.57 14.81 17.53
C ASN A 61 6.63 13.90 18.78
N LYS A 62 6.82 12.60 18.59
CA LYS A 62 6.97 11.61 19.66
C LYS A 62 8.29 10.86 19.49
N PRO A 63 8.87 10.32 20.58
CA PRO A 63 10.05 9.46 20.47
C PRO A 63 9.82 8.30 19.52
N VAL A 64 10.84 7.98 18.72
CA VAL A 64 10.83 6.81 17.84
C VAL A 64 10.94 5.55 18.70
N ILE A 65 9.95 4.66 18.62
CA ILE A 65 9.92 3.39 19.34
C ILE A 65 10.14 2.18 18.40
N ARG A 66 10.42 2.44 17.12
CA ARG A 66 10.71 1.40 16.12
C ARG A 66 12.00 0.67 16.47
N ASP A 67 11.96 -0.66 16.45
CA ASP A 67 13.12 -1.53 16.63
C ASP A 67 13.72 -1.86 15.24
N ASP A 68 14.81 -1.18 14.89
CA ASP A 68 15.53 -1.41 13.65
C ASP A 68 16.56 -2.54 13.87
N ARG A 69 16.26 -3.73 13.36
CA ARG A 69 17.08 -4.93 13.50
C ARG A 69 18.16 -5.00 12.44
N ASN A 70 19.26 -5.68 12.77
CA ASN A 70 20.33 -5.92 11.81
C ASN A 70 19.88 -6.83 10.66
N ASP A 71 20.50 -6.64 9.49
CA ASP A 71 20.26 -7.47 8.32
C ASP A 71 20.66 -8.94 8.57
N LEU A 72 19.85 -9.87 8.05
CA LEU A 72 20.12 -11.30 8.07
C LEU A 72 20.63 -11.75 6.71
N ILE A 73 21.86 -12.28 6.69
CA ILE A 73 22.53 -12.71 5.46
C ILE A 73 22.46 -14.24 5.34
N TYR A 74 22.06 -14.73 4.17
CA TYR A 74 21.89 -16.15 3.88
C TYR A 74 22.81 -16.60 2.74
N LYS A 75 23.29 -17.83 2.79
CA LYS A 75 24.18 -18.41 1.75
C LYS A 75 23.50 -18.58 0.39
N THR A 76 22.18 -18.82 0.38
CA THR A 76 21.41 -19.05 -0.85
C THR A 76 20.08 -18.30 -0.79
N VAL A 77 19.57 -17.98 -1.97
CA VAL A 77 18.26 -17.34 -2.12
C VAL A 77 17.14 -18.21 -1.53
N ASP A 78 17.20 -19.51 -1.74
CA ASP A 78 16.17 -20.43 -1.22
C ASP A 78 16.19 -20.53 0.31
N ALA A 79 17.39 -20.52 0.92
CA ALA A 79 17.52 -20.46 2.37
C ALA A 79 16.91 -19.17 2.93
N LYS A 80 17.17 -18.03 2.27
CA LYS A 80 16.57 -16.73 2.62
C LYS A 80 15.03 -16.78 2.55
N PHE A 81 14.45 -17.24 1.44
CA PHE A 81 13.01 -17.30 1.27
C PHE A 81 12.33 -18.24 2.28
N ASN A 82 12.95 -19.37 2.58
CA ASN A 82 12.44 -20.29 3.60
C ASN A 82 12.48 -19.66 5.00
N ALA A 83 13.56 -18.96 5.34
CA ALA A 83 13.68 -18.26 6.63
C ALA A 83 12.64 -17.15 6.77
N VAL A 84 12.47 -16.33 5.74
CA VAL A 84 11.46 -15.27 5.70
C VAL A 84 10.06 -15.85 5.86
N ALA A 85 9.73 -16.93 5.15
CA ALA A 85 8.41 -17.54 5.26
C ALA A 85 8.17 -18.21 6.63
N ASN A 86 9.23 -18.68 7.32
CA ASN A 86 9.13 -19.16 8.71
C ASN A 86 8.86 -18.01 9.67
N ASP A 87 9.60 -16.89 9.57
CA ASP A 87 9.40 -15.69 10.39
C ASP A 87 7.99 -15.10 10.21
N ILE A 88 7.51 -15.02 8.95
CA ILE A 88 6.13 -14.60 8.66
C ILE A 88 5.10 -15.53 9.31
N ALA A 89 5.30 -16.85 9.21
CA ALA A 89 4.39 -17.83 9.81
C ALA A 89 4.28 -17.66 11.33
N GLU A 90 5.41 -17.47 12.00
CA GLU A 90 5.47 -17.25 13.45
C GLU A 90 4.75 -15.96 13.85
N ARG A 91 5.03 -14.85 13.16
CA ARG A 91 4.39 -13.56 13.42
C ARG A 91 2.90 -13.58 13.16
N HIS A 92 2.50 -14.14 12.03
CA HIS A 92 1.09 -14.31 11.67
C HIS A 92 0.33 -15.11 12.73
N ALA A 93 0.91 -16.22 13.23
CA ALA A 93 0.31 -17.02 14.30
C ALA A 93 0.15 -16.24 15.62
N ASN A 94 1.06 -15.29 15.87
CA ASN A 94 1.01 -14.41 17.04
C ASN A 94 0.14 -13.15 16.83
N GLY A 95 -0.56 -13.03 15.69
CA GLY A 95 -1.41 -11.90 15.35
C GLY A 95 -0.64 -10.64 14.91
N GLN A 96 0.69 -10.70 14.76
CA GLN A 96 1.49 -9.57 14.32
C GLN A 96 1.37 -9.35 12.80
N PRO A 97 0.94 -8.17 12.33
CA PRO A 97 0.91 -7.88 10.90
C PRO A 97 2.32 -7.74 10.31
N CYS A 98 2.47 -8.19 9.04
CA CYS A 98 3.73 -8.17 8.32
C CYS A 98 3.57 -7.47 6.97
N LEU A 99 4.45 -6.52 6.68
CA LEU A 99 4.61 -5.89 5.38
C LEU A 99 5.96 -6.29 4.80
N ILE A 100 5.95 -7.00 3.67
CA ILE A 100 7.15 -7.51 3.03
C ILE A 100 7.42 -6.73 1.74
N GLY A 101 8.53 -5.98 1.72
CA GLY A 101 8.99 -5.26 0.54
C GLY A 101 9.88 -6.14 -0.34
N THR A 102 9.57 -6.25 -1.64
CA THR A 102 10.35 -7.00 -2.63
C THR A 102 10.84 -6.07 -3.73
N VAL A 103 11.94 -6.44 -4.38
CA VAL A 103 12.55 -5.63 -5.44
C VAL A 103 11.93 -5.87 -6.82
N SER A 104 11.21 -6.97 -7.02
CA SER A 104 10.59 -7.31 -8.30
C SER A 104 9.28 -8.08 -8.14
N ILE A 105 8.50 -8.11 -9.20
CA ILE A 105 7.23 -8.87 -9.27
C ILE A 105 7.50 -10.36 -9.12
N GLU A 106 8.56 -10.89 -9.77
CA GLU A 106 8.93 -12.30 -9.72
C GLU A 106 9.29 -12.73 -8.30
N THR A 107 9.97 -11.85 -7.55
CA THR A 107 10.30 -12.07 -6.13
C THR A 107 9.05 -12.13 -5.28
N SER A 108 8.10 -11.22 -5.53
CA SER A 108 6.79 -11.22 -4.87
C SER A 108 6.01 -12.50 -5.11
N GLU A 109 5.93 -12.93 -6.38
CA GLU A 109 5.23 -14.16 -6.76
C GLU A 109 5.89 -15.42 -6.20
N LYS A 110 7.24 -15.46 -6.13
CA LYS A 110 7.98 -16.57 -5.52
C LYS A 110 7.62 -16.69 -4.03
N LEU A 111 7.59 -15.58 -3.30
CA LEU A 111 7.23 -15.56 -1.89
C LEU A 111 5.75 -15.94 -1.70
N SER A 112 4.86 -15.36 -2.50
CA SER A 112 3.42 -15.65 -2.47
C SER A 112 3.15 -17.16 -2.59
N ARG A 113 3.73 -17.80 -3.61
CA ARG A 113 3.62 -19.27 -3.79
C ARG A 113 4.15 -20.07 -2.60
N LEU A 114 5.15 -19.56 -1.88
CA LEU A 114 5.69 -20.22 -0.70
C LEU A 114 4.76 -20.07 0.51
N LEU A 115 4.11 -18.92 0.66
CA LEU A 115 3.12 -18.69 1.71
C LEU A 115 1.82 -19.48 1.45
N ASP A 116 1.38 -19.58 0.19
CA ASP A 116 0.24 -20.44 -0.21
C ASP A 116 0.47 -21.89 0.18
N LYS A 117 1.67 -22.43 -0.09
CA LYS A 117 2.03 -23.82 0.31
C LYS A 117 1.99 -24.05 1.82
N ARG A 118 2.10 -22.98 2.62
CA ARG A 118 2.02 -23.01 4.07
C ARG A 118 0.62 -22.68 4.61
N GLY A 119 -0.33 -22.38 3.72
CA GLY A 119 -1.70 -22.01 4.09
C GLY A 119 -1.82 -20.63 4.75
N ILE A 120 -0.83 -19.74 4.56
CA ILE A 120 -0.83 -18.40 5.12
C ILE A 120 -1.58 -17.47 4.16
N LYS A 121 -2.70 -16.92 4.64
CA LYS A 121 -3.45 -15.90 3.88
C LYS A 121 -2.60 -14.64 3.76
N HIS A 122 -2.50 -14.11 2.56
CA HIS A 122 -1.73 -12.90 2.29
C HIS A 122 -2.31 -12.15 1.10
N GLU A 123 -2.00 -10.86 1.01
CA GLU A 123 -2.31 -9.99 -0.12
C GLU A 123 -1.03 -9.59 -0.83
N THR A 124 -1.08 -9.50 -2.16
CA THR A 124 0.06 -9.08 -2.97
C THR A 124 -0.28 -7.80 -3.72
N LEU A 125 0.51 -6.76 -3.47
CA LEU A 125 0.43 -5.48 -4.16
C LEU A 125 1.34 -5.48 -5.38
N ASN A 126 0.74 -5.32 -6.55
CA ASN A 126 1.46 -5.12 -7.80
C ASN A 126 0.78 -4.01 -8.61
N ALA A 127 1.56 -3.21 -9.31
CA ALA A 127 1.16 -1.96 -9.99
C ALA A 127 0.04 -2.08 -11.06
N LYS A 128 -0.69 -3.20 -11.11
CA LYS A 128 -1.72 -3.47 -12.12
C LYS A 128 -3.12 -2.98 -11.73
N ASN A 129 -3.42 -2.73 -10.44
CA ASN A 129 -4.75 -2.38 -9.95
C ASN A 129 -4.67 -1.36 -8.80
N HIS A 130 -4.64 -0.07 -9.12
CA HIS A 130 -4.48 1.02 -8.13
C HIS A 130 -5.59 1.10 -7.08
N GLU A 131 -6.86 0.86 -7.46
CA GLU A 131 -7.99 0.92 -6.51
C GLU A 131 -7.93 -0.19 -5.46
N ARG A 132 -7.64 -1.42 -5.91
CA ARG A 132 -7.47 -2.55 -4.99
C ARG A 132 -6.24 -2.38 -4.10
N GLU A 133 -5.19 -1.74 -4.60
CA GLU A 133 -3.96 -1.47 -3.88
C GLU A 133 -4.21 -0.56 -2.66
N ALA A 134 -4.96 0.53 -2.84
CA ALA A 134 -5.31 1.43 -1.74
C ALA A 134 -6.12 0.71 -0.64
N HIS A 135 -7.06 -0.15 -1.03
CA HIS A 135 -7.85 -0.95 -0.10
C HIS A 135 -6.99 -1.94 0.70
N ILE A 136 -6.10 -2.68 0.04
CA ILE A 136 -5.19 -3.64 0.69
C ILE A 136 -4.28 -2.93 1.69
N ILE A 137 -3.68 -1.80 1.31
CA ILE A 137 -2.80 -1.02 2.19
C ILE A 137 -3.55 -0.49 3.41
N ALA A 138 -4.77 -0.01 3.23
CA ALA A 138 -5.59 0.48 4.33
C ALA A 138 -5.86 -0.60 5.40
N GLN A 139 -5.83 -1.88 5.02
CA GLN A 139 -6.06 -3.02 5.91
C GLN A 139 -4.78 -3.79 6.29
N ALA A 140 -3.61 -3.36 5.79
CA ALA A 140 -2.34 -4.04 6.06
C ALA A 140 -1.89 -4.02 7.54
N GLY A 141 -2.45 -3.10 8.34
CA GLY A 141 -2.18 -3.01 9.78
C GLY A 141 -3.10 -3.85 10.68
N ARG A 142 -3.99 -4.68 10.13
CA ARG A 142 -4.91 -5.53 10.90
C ARG A 142 -4.19 -6.72 11.54
N VAL A 143 -4.80 -7.30 12.56
CA VAL A 143 -4.26 -8.48 13.28
C VAL A 143 -3.92 -9.60 12.31
N GLY A 144 -2.66 -10.02 12.32
CA GLY A 144 -2.15 -11.12 11.50
C GLY A 144 -2.15 -10.87 9.99
N ALA A 145 -2.39 -9.65 9.52
CA ALA A 145 -2.33 -9.33 8.10
C ALA A 145 -0.92 -9.58 7.54
N VAL A 146 -0.84 -10.19 6.36
CA VAL A 146 0.42 -10.39 5.63
C VAL A 146 0.28 -9.76 4.27
N THR A 147 1.12 -8.75 4.00
CA THR A 147 1.08 -7.99 2.74
C THR A 147 2.45 -8.02 2.07
N ILE A 148 2.49 -8.49 0.83
CA ILE A 148 3.70 -8.47 0.00
C ILE A 148 3.57 -7.29 -0.96
N ALA A 149 4.54 -6.38 -0.94
CA ALA A 149 4.57 -5.20 -1.80
C ALA A 149 5.86 -5.12 -2.60
N THR A 150 5.79 -4.70 -3.86
CA THR A 150 6.99 -4.29 -4.59
C THR A 150 7.45 -2.92 -4.10
N ASN A 151 8.71 -2.54 -4.31
CA ASN A 151 9.33 -1.30 -3.80
C ASN A 151 8.53 -0.02 -4.05
N MET A 152 7.65 0.00 -5.05
CA MET A 152 6.87 1.18 -5.41
C MET A 152 5.45 1.18 -4.83
N ALA A 153 4.97 0.03 -4.33
CA ALA A 153 3.63 -0.10 -3.79
C ALA A 153 3.57 0.41 -2.34
N GLY A 154 2.54 1.18 -2.01
CA GLY A 154 2.32 1.69 -0.65
C GLY A 154 3.19 2.87 -0.24
N ARG A 155 4.03 3.42 -1.10
CA ARG A 155 4.82 4.60 -0.80
C ARG A 155 3.92 5.83 -0.62
N GLY A 156 4.09 6.54 0.51
CA GLY A 156 3.29 7.73 0.82
C GLY A 156 1.89 7.44 1.38
N THR A 157 1.59 6.18 1.72
CA THR A 157 0.32 5.79 2.35
C THR A 157 0.56 5.38 3.79
N ASP A 158 -0.21 5.93 4.71
CA ASP A 158 -0.18 5.55 6.12
C ASP A 158 -0.81 4.17 6.34
N ILE A 159 -0.13 3.31 7.09
CA ILE A 159 -0.67 2.04 7.55
C ILE A 159 -1.14 2.20 8.98
N ILE A 160 -2.46 2.21 9.15
CA ILE A 160 -3.10 2.36 10.47
C ILE A 160 -3.10 0.99 11.16
N LEU A 161 -2.49 0.91 12.36
CA LEU A 161 -2.53 -0.32 13.16
C LEU A 161 -3.97 -0.60 13.60
N GLY A 162 -4.43 -1.83 13.39
CA GLY A 162 -5.82 -2.23 13.55
C GLY A 162 -6.67 -2.05 12.29
N GLY A 163 -6.15 -1.42 11.24
CA GLY A 163 -6.84 -1.14 9.98
C GLY A 163 -7.53 0.21 9.92
N ASN A 164 -8.01 0.57 8.74
CA ASN A 164 -8.76 1.81 8.50
C ASN A 164 -10.26 1.56 8.70
N PRO A 165 -10.93 2.24 9.66
CA PRO A 165 -12.34 2.02 9.95
C PRO A 165 -13.28 2.43 8.80
N ASP A 166 -12.92 3.45 7.98
CA ASP A 166 -13.75 3.87 6.85
C ASP A 166 -13.80 2.78 5.78
N VAL A 167 -12.65 2.19 5.45
CA VAL A 167 -12.55 1.11 4.47
C VAL A 167 -13.22 -0.16 5.00
N LEU A 168 -13.04 -0.49 6.28
CA LEU A 168 -13.73 -1.63 6.89
C LEU A 168 -15.25 -1.44 6.94
N ALA A 169 -15.74 -0.21 7.14
CA ALA A 169 -17.17 0.09 7.09
C ALA A 169 -17.75 -0.15 5.69
N GLN A 170 -17.02 0.23 4.64
CA GLN A 170 -17.41 -0.09 3.26
C GLN A 170 -17.50 -1.60 3.01
N ASP A 171 -16.54 -2.38 3.53
CA ASP A 171 -16.59 -3.83 3.43
C ASP A 171 -17.79 -4.43 4.16
N ILE A 172 -18.14 -3.92 5.34
CA ILE A 172 -19.33 -4.34 6.09
C ILE A 172 -20.60 -4.03 5.28
N ILE A 173 -20.70 -2.84 4.70
CA ILE A 173 -21.83 -2.43 3.84
C ILE A 173 -21.99 -3.40 2.66
N ARG A 174 -20.87 -3.77 2.00
CA ARG A 174 -20.88 -4.75 0.89
C ARG A 174 -21.30 -6.14 1.34
N LEU A 175 -20.88 -6.57 2.53
CA LEU A 175 -21.27 -7.86 3.10
C LEU A 175 -22.77 -7.90 3.48
N ASP A 176 -23.34 -6.77 3.87
CA ASP A 176 -24.77 -6.62 4.15
C ASP A 176 -25.62 -6.53 2.86
N GLY A 177 -24.99 -6.58 1.68
CA GLY A 177 -25.65 -6.62 0.38
C GLY A 177 -25.89 -5.25 -0.26
N PHE A 178 -25.30 -4.18 0.30
CA PHE A 178 -25.36 -2.83 -0.26
C PHE A 178 -24.08 -2.47 -1.02
N ASP A 179 -24.18 -1.45 -1.87
CA ASP A 179 -23.02 -0.84 -2.50
C ASP A 179 -22.72 0.51 -1.80
N PRO A 180 -21.54 0.69 -1.19
CA PRO A 180 -21.19 1.93 -0.50
C PRO A 180 -21.17 3.16 -1.43
N ASP A 181 -21.01 2.95 -2.75
CA ASP A 181 -20.92 4.01 -3.75
C ASP A 181 -22.23 4.18 -4.52
N ALA A 182 -23.25 3.36 -4.26
CA ALA A 182 -24.55 3.46 -4.92
C ALA A 182 -25.26 4.79 -4.60
N PRO A 183 -25.81 5.49 -5.60
CA PRO A 183 -26.67 6.64 -5.37
C PRO A 183 -28.03 6.19 -4.81
N GLU A 184 -28.71 7.08 -4.09
CA GLU A 184 -30.04 6.80 -3.51
C GLU A 184 -31.10 6.52 -4.58
N PHE A 185 -30.99 7.18 -5.74
CA PHE A 185 -31.88 7.01 -6.87
C PHE A 185 -31.05 6.65 -8.11
N ASP A 186 -31.57 5.76 -8.95
CA ASP A 186 -31.00 5.41 -10.25
C ASP A 186 -31.19 6.55 -11.28
N GLU A 187 -30.68 6.36 -12.50
CA GLU A 187 -30.79 7.34 -13.60
C GLU A 187 -32.25 7.59 -14.02
N ASP A 188 -33.15 6.65 -13.74
CA ASP A 188 -34.58 6.73 -14.04
C ASP A 188 -35.40 7.33 -12.89
N GLY A 189 -34.74 7.68 -11.75
CA GLY A 189 -35.38 8.27 -10.57
C GLY A 189 -36.06 7.25 -9.65
N ASN A 190 -35.82 5.95 -9.81
CA ASN A 190 -36.32 4.92 -8.92
C ASN A 190 -35.32 4.76 -7.74
N LYS A 191 -35.85 4.35 -6.58
CA LYS A 191 -35.03 4.07 -5.42
C LYS A 191 -34.10 2.88 -5.70
N ASN A 192 -32.82 3.06 -5.45
CA ASN A 192 -31.81 2.04 -5.69
C ASN A 192 -31.76 1.05 -4.50
N ASP A 193 -32.03 -0.22 -4.77
CA ASP A 193 -32.05 -1.27 -3.73
C ASP A 193 -30.66 -1.55 -3.14
N LEU A 194 -29.58 -1.16 -3.85
CA LEU A 194 -28.20 -1.29 -3.37
C LEU A 194 -27.76 -0.10 -2.51
N PHE A 195 -28.57 0.95 -2.38
CA PHE A 195 -28.22 2.13 -1.60
C PHE A 195 -28.30 1.83 -0.10
N ALA A 196 -27.17 2.01 0.58
CA ALA A 196 -27.13 1.98 2.04
C ALA A 196 -27.61 3.30 2.64
N SER A 197 -28.64 3.25 3.48
CA SER A 197 -29.13 4.41 4.21
C SER A 197 -28.08 4.99 5.17
N GLN A 198 -28.25 6.24 5.60
CA GLN A 198 -27.33 6.87 6.55
C GLN A 198 -27.23 6.08 7.87
N ASP A 199 -28.35 5.53 8.34
CA ASP A 199 -28.37 4.69 9.55
C ASP A 199 -27.56 3.40 9.40
N GLU A 200 -27.59 2.77 8.23
CA GLU A 200 -26.79 1.58 7.93
C GLU A 200 -25.31 1.92 7.82
N ARG A 201 -24.97 3.02 7.16
CA ARG A 201 -23.58 3.54 7.10
C ARG A 201 -23.05 3.86 8.49
N ASP A 202 -23.82 4.53 9.34
CA ASP A 202 -23.42 4.88 10.70
C ASP A 202 -23.24 3.63 11.59
N LYS A 203 -24.09 2.61 11.43
CA LYS A 203 -23.95 1.33 12.13
C LYS A 203 -22.69 0.59 11.70
N ALA A 204 -22.47 0.49 10.38
CA ALA A 204 -21.27 -0.15 9.82
C ALA A 204 -20.00 0.56 10.30
N PHE A 205 -19.95 1.89 10.28
CA PHE A 205 -18.83 2.66 10.77
C PHE A 205 -18.56 2.49 12.27
N LYS A 206 -19.60 2.50 13.11
CA LYS A 206 -19.46 2.25 14.55
C LYS A 206 -18.90 0.86 14.83
N LEU A 207 -19.35 -0.16 14.08
CA LEU A 207 -18.87 -1.53 14.21
C LEU A 207 -17.42 -1.63 13.74
N ALA A 208 -17.10 -1.06 12.57
CA ALA A 208 -15.76 -1.01 12.02
C ALA A 208 -14.78 -0.34 12.98
N LYS A 209 -15.14 0.84 13.51
CA LYS A 209 -14.29 1.58 14.46
C LYS A 209 -14.03 0.77 15.72
N LYS A 210 -15.07 0.18 16.31
CA LYS A 210 -14.91 -0.68 17.50
C LYS A 210 -13.98 -1.87 17.22
N THR A 211 -14.07 -2.47 16.04
CA THR A 211 -13.23 -3.59 15.61
C THR A 211 -11.78 -3.12 15.45
N CYS A 212 -11.55 -2.03 14.72
CA CYS A 212 -10.21 -1.46 14.52
C CYS A 212 -9.55 -1.03 15.84
N ASP A 213 -10.29 -0.39 16.77
CA ASP A 213 -9.79 0.01 18.08
C ASP A 213 -9.37 -1.19 18.94
N LYS A 214 -10.08 -2.31 18.82
CA LYS A 214 -9.74 -3.58 19.47
C LYS A 214 -8.48 -4.19 18.85
N GLU A 215 -8.48 -4.36 17.52
CA GLU A 215 -7.37 -4.92 16.77
C GLU A 215 -6.08 -4.08 16.94
N GLN A 216 -6.20 -2.76 17.07
CA GLN A 216 -5.05 -1.89 17.32
C GLN A 216 -4.32 -2.27 18.61
N LYS A 217 -5.06 -2.55 19.68
CA LYS A 217 -4.46 -2.98 20.96
C LYS A 217 -3.76 -4.32 20.83
N GLU A 218 -4.43 -5.29 20.17
CA GLU A 218 -3.88 -6.61 19.93
C GLU A 218 -2.59 -6.54 19.09
N VAL A 219 -2.57 -5.71 18.05
CA VAL A 219 -1.39 -5.49 17.21
C VAL A 219 -0.26 -4.84 17.99
N LEU A 220 -0.55 -3.86 18.85
CA LEU A 220 0.46 -3.23 19.70
C LEU A 220 1.05 -4.22 20.72
N GLU A 221 0.24 -5.07 21.31
CA GLU A 221 0.69 -6.14 22.21
C GLU A 221 1.53 -7.19 21.49
N ALA A 222 1.21 -7.49 20.22
CA ALA A 222 2.00 -8.37 19.36
C ALA A 222 3.32 -7.77 18.85
N GLY A 223 3.60 -6.49 19.17
CA GLY A 223 4.83 -5.80 18.79
C GLY A 223 4.72 -4.85 17.59
N GLY A 224 3.49 -4.48 17.20
CA GLY A 224 3.23 -3.55 16.10
C GLY A 224 3.44 -4.17 14.71
N LEU A 225 3.53 -3.33 13.68
CA LEU A 225 3.76 -3.76 12.29
C LEU A 225 5.22 -4.20 12.10
N CYS A 226 5.42 -5.43 11.65
CA CYS A 226 6.72 -5.89 11.20
C CYS A 226 6.93 -5.53 9.71
N VAL A 227 8.01 -4.82 9.41
CA VAL A 227 8.43 -4.52 8.03
C VAL A 227 9.68 -5.33 7.70
N CYS A 228 9.60 -6.15 6.65
CA CYS A 228 10.71 -6.96 6.18
C CYS A 228 11.05 -6.57 4.73
N LEU A 229 12.28 -6.12 4.48
CA LEU A 229 12.74 -5.74 3.16
C LEU A 229 13.63 -6.84 2.59
N LEU A 230 13.24 -7.36 1.42
CA LEU A 230 13.97 -8.41 0.73
C LEU A 230 14.89 -7.80 -0.33
N TYR A 231 16.15 -7.55 0.03
CA TYR A 231 17.20 -7.21 -0.93
C TYR A 231 17.79 -8.50 -1.55
N THR A 232 18.39 -8.36 -2.72
CA THR A 232 19.04 -9.50 -3.42
C THR A 232 20.28 -9.96 -2.74
#